data_953aaf2aa16d01c6f5ff373aedaa47af
#
_entry.id   953aaf2aa16d01c6f5ff373aedaa47af
#
_cell.length_a   1.000
_cell.length_b   1.000
_cell.length_c   1.000
_cell.angle_alpha   90.00
_cell.angle_beta   90.00
_cell.angle_gamma   90.00
#
_symmetry.space_group_name_H-M   'P 1'
#
loop_
_entity.id
_entity.type
_entity.pdbx_description
1 polymer ?
#
loop_
_entity_poly.entity_id
_entity_poly.type
_entity_poly.pdbx_seq_one_letter_code
_entity_poly.pdbx_strand_id
1 'polypeptide(L)'
;FKIPMLAMYMRMTGYIAADLRNPFSAKGILEECSTWIGKGVSVGLFPEGTRSDSGELGSFKAGAFRVALENDVPVLPVAIDGTRQIMPKGKWTWLGESPFKTVRVRVLPPIALSELAQPNASELSHAVRNAIGDQLMEWRGPDERAVFGSRGRPSDKGLRVRSNTAA
;
A
#
# COMPACT_ATOMS: atom_id res chain seq x y z
N PHE A 1 -17.86 13.02 -1.75
CA PHE A 1 -18.46 12.08 -2.73
C PHE A 1 -19.58 12.81 -3.46
N LYS A 2 -19.56 12.86 -4.81
CA LYS A 2 -20.59 13.54 -5.62
C LYS A 2 -21.84 12.69 -5.86
N ILE A 3 -21.81 11.40 -5.55
CA ILE A 3 -22.94 10.47 -5.71
C ILE A 3 -23.52 10.19 -4.32
N PRO A 4 -24.75 10.67 -3.99
CA PRO A 4 -25.28 10.61 -2.64
C PRO A 4 -25.42 9.19 -2.07
N MET A 5 -25.92 8.24 -2.85
CA MET A 5 -26.06 6.84 -2.42
C MET A 5 -24.70 6.18 -2.13
N LEU A 6 -23.70 6.41 -2.99
CA LEU A 6 -22.35 5.89 -2.79
C LEU A 6 -21.72 6.51 -1.53
N ALA A 7 -21.91 7.81 -1.33
CA ALA A 7 -21.42 8.51 -0.14
C ALA A 7 -22.01 7.94 1.15
N MET A 8 -23.30 7.66 1.14
CA MET A 8 -23.99 7.05 2.27
C MET A 8 -23.45 5.63 2.54
N TYR A 9 -23.36 4.79 1.51
CA TYR A 9 -22.81 3.44 1.61
C TYR A 9 -21.39 3.45 2.20
N MET A 10 -20.50 4.28 1.66
CA MET A 10 -19.12 4.35 2.12
C MET A 10 -19.01 4.80 3.59
N ARG A 11 -19.86 5.74 4.03
CA ARG A 11 -19.92 6.13 5.45
C ARG A 11 -20.41 5.00 6.35
N MET A 12 -21.43 4.27 5.91
CA MET A 12 -21.99 3.14 6.68
C MET A 12 -21.00 1.97 6.79
N THR A 13 -20.12 1.81 5.81
CA THR A 13 -19.12 0.73 5.76
C THR A 13 -17.76 1.13 6.32
N GLY A 14 -17.65 2.30 6.97
CA GLY A 14 -16.42 2.72 7.66
C GLY A 14 -15.32 3.23 6.74
N TYR A 15 -15.64 3.62 5.49
CA TYR A 15 -14.64 4.25 4.63
C TYR A 15 -14.29 5.65 5.11
N ILE A 16 -12.99 5.86 5.36
CA ILE A 16 -12.44 7.16 5.73
C ILE A 16 -12.38 8.05 4.49
N ALA A 17 -13.05 9.21 4.54
CA ALA A 17 -13.07 10.14 3.43
C ALA A 17 -11.75 10.93 3.36
N ALA A 18 -11.00 10.75 2.29
CA ALA A 18 -9.73 11.45 2.06
C ALA A 18 -9.89 12.51 0.96
N ASP A 19 -9.73 13.80 1.30
CA ASP A 19 -9.52 14.85 0.30
C ASP A 19 -8.02 15.10 0.11
N LEU A 20 -7.44 14.40 -0.86
CA LEU A 20 -6.00 14.49 -1.17
C LEU A 20 -5.57 15.86 -1.75
N ARG A 21 -6.52 16.73 -2.06
CA ARG A 21 -6.25 18.10 -2.55
C ARG A 21 -6.09 19.11 -1.42
N ASN A 22 -6.60 18.78 -0.23
CA ASN A 22 -6.52 19.63 0.94
C ASN A 22 -5.45 19.09 1.90
N PRO A 23 -4.29 19.76 2.04
CA PRO A 23 -3.23 19.34 2.97
C PRO A 23 -3.69 19.26 4.43
N PHE A 24 -4.68 20.06 4.82
CA PHE A 24 -5.24 20.05 6.17
C PHE A 24 -6.12 18.82 6.45
N SER A 25 -6.66 18.16 5.42
CA SER A 25 -7.43 16.94 5.59
C SER A 25 -6.56 15.74 5.95
N ALA A 26 -5.27 15.78 5.62
CA ALA A 26 -4.34 14.69 5.91
C ALA A 26 -4.26 14.39 7.43
N LYS A 27 -4.23 15.42 8.27
CA LYS A 27 -4.20 15.25 9.73
C LYS A 27 -5.48 14.57 10.24
N GLY A 28 -6.64 15.03 9.80
CA GLY A 28 -7.92 14.41 10.20
C GLY A 28 -8.05 12.95 9.78
N ILE A 29 -7.51 12.59 8.60
CA ILE A 29 -7.47 11.19 8.14
C ILE A 29 -6.62 10.32 9.08
N LEU A 30 -5.44 10.81 9.49
CA LEU A 30 -4.54 10.08 10.39
C LEU A 30 -5.20 9.90 11.77
N GLU A 31 -5.85 10.92 12.31
CA GLU A 31 -6.59 10.88 13.58
C GLU A 31 -7.76 9.88 13.51
N GLU A 32 -8.48 9.85 12.41
CA GLU A 32 -9.58 8.89 12.21
C GLU A 32 -9.06 7.45 12.10
N CYS A 33 -7.95 7.23 11.39
CA CYS A 33 -7.27 5.94 11.35
C CYS A 33 -6.87 5.48 12.76
N SER A 34 -6.24 6.34 13.56
CA SER A 34 -5.85 6.03 14.93
C SER A 34 -7.05 5.72 15.82
N THR A 35 -8.16 6.40 15.62
CA THR A 35 -9.43 6.13 16.34
C THR A 35 -9.95 4.72 16.07
N TRP A 36 -9.91 4.27 14.80
CA TRP A 36 -10.33 2.91 14.45
C TRP A 36 -9.38 1.85 14.98
N ILE A 37 -8.07 2.08 14.88
CA ILE A 37 -7.05 1.18 15.43
C ILE A 37 -7.22 1.04 16.95
N GLY A 38 -7.44 2.15 17.67
CA GLY A 38 -7.70 2.14 19.12
C GLY A 38 -8.96 1.36 19.53
N LYS A 39 -9.90 1.15 18.60
CA LYS A 39 -11.08 0.28 18.76
C LYS A 39 -10.82 -1.17 18.38
N GLY A 40 -9.57 -1.55 18.04
CA GLY A 40 -9.22 -2.89 17.60
C GLY A 40 -9.60 -3.20 16.15
N VAL A 41 -9.91 -2.19 15.34
CA VAL A 41 -10.30 -2.36 13.93
C VAL A 41 -9.08 -2.15 13.04
N SER A 42 -8.82 -3.10 12.14
CA SER A 42 -7.76 -2.95 11.14
C SER A 42 -8.10 -1.90 10.10
N VAL A 43 -7.13 -1.07 9.71
CA VAL A 43 -7.29 -0.02 8.71
C VAL A 43 -6.50 -0.36 7.46
N GLY A 44 -7.18 -0.42 6.31
CA GLY A 44 -6.56 -0.63 5.01
C GLY A 44 -6.23 0.70 4.32
N LEU A 45 -4.96 0.86 3.89
CA LEU A 45 -4.49 2.07 3.21
C LEU A 45 -3.74 1.72 1.91
N PHE A 46 -3.94 2.55 0.89
CA PHE A 46 -3.15 2.50 -0.34
C PHE A 46 -2.06 3.58 -0.27
N PRO A 47 -0.81 3.23 0.05
CA PRO A 47 0.23 4.22 0.36
C PRO A 47 0.67 5.04 -0.87
N GLU A 48 0.43 4.57 -2.08
CA GLU A 48 0.66 5.34 -3.30
C GLU A 48 -0.30 6.54 -3.44
N GLY A 49 -1.49 6.46 -2.86
CA GLY A 49 -2.53 7.50 -2.91
C GLY A 49 -3.14 7.72 -4.29
N THR A 50 -2.75 6.96 -5.29
CA THR A 50 -3.29 6.96 -6.66
C THR A 50 -3.12 5.61 -7.32
N ARG A 51 -3.85 5.35 -8.39
CA ARG A 51 -3.64 4.18 -9.24
C ARG A 51 -2.40 4.40 -10.12
N SER A 52 -1.60 3.37 -10.35
CA SER A 52 -0.46 3.41 -11.27
C SER A 52 -0.93 3.53 -12.73
N ASP A 53 -0.27 4.38 -13.50
CA ASP A 53 -0.51 4.51 -14.94
C ASP A 53 0.28 3.49 -15.75
N SER A 54 1.50 3.15 -15.31
CA SER A 54 2.38 2.17 -15.96
C SER A 54 2.15 0.74 -15.48
N GLY A 55 1.56 0.56 -14.30
CA GLY A 55 1.51 -0.71 -13.57
C GLY A 55 2.73 -0.93 -12.68
N GLU A 56 3.69 -0.01 -12.68
CA GLU A 56 4.83 -0.03 -11.78
C GLU A 56 4.43 0.41 -10.36
N LEU A 57 5.16 -0.09 -9.37
CA LEU A 57 4.98 0.29 -7.98
C LEU A 57 5.55 1.70 -7.76
N GLY A 58 4.68 2.65 -7.50
CA GLY A 58 5.02 4.06 -7.26
C GLY A 58 5.74 4.29 -5.93
N SER A 59 5.96 5.56 -5.62
CA SER A 59 6.46 6.00 -4.32
C SER A 59 5.34 5.94 -3.28
N PHE A 60 5.70 5.56 -2.05
CA PHE A 60 4.76 5.48 -0.94
C PHE A 60 4.76 6.78 -0.13
N LYS A 61 3.58 7.24 0.24
CA LYS A 61 3.40 8.42 1.10
C LYS A 61 3.62 8.04 2.56
N ALA A 62 4.36 8.87 3.28
CA ALA A 62 4.73 8.63 4.68
C ALA A 62 3.53 8.57 5.66
N GLY A 63 2.37 9.11 5.29
CA GLY A 63 1.21 9.19 6.17
C GLY A 63 0.75 7.85 6.74
N ALA A 64 0.59 6.83 5.86
CA ALA A 64 0.18 5.49 6.29
C ALA A 64 1.13 4.89 7.35
N PHE A 65 2.42 5.10 7.19
CA PHE A 65 3.46 4.57 8.07
C PHE A 65 3.56 5.32 9.39
N ARG A 66 3.24 6.63 9.39
CA ARG A 66 3.11 7.40 10.63
C ARG A 66 1.99 6.88 11.51
N VAL A 67 0.83 6.54 10.93
CA VAL A 67 -0.28 5.93 11.69
C VAL A 67 0.18 4.66 12.40
N ALA A 68 0.90 3.78 11.71
CA ALA A 68 1.40 2.54 12.31
C ALA A 68 2.37 2.81 13.47
N LEU A 69 3.31 3.76 13.29
CA LEU A 69 4.27 4.15 14.33
C LEU A 69 3.61 4.80 15.53
N GLU A 70 2.68 5.72 15.31
CA GLU A 70 1.99 6.44 16.39
C GLU A 70 1.10 5.54 17.24
N ASN A 71 0.60 4.44 16.66
CA ASN A 71 -0.26 3.48 17.36
C ASN A 71 0.46 2.19 17.77
N ASP A 72 1.76 2.08 17.52
CA ASP A 72 2.59 0.89 17.80
C ASP A 72 1.97 -0.41 17.27
N VAL A 73 1.50 -0.38 16.02
CA VAL A 73 0.87 -1.54 15.38
C VAL A 73 1.69 -2.04 14.19
N PRO A 74 1.73 -3.36 13.97
CA PRO A 74 2.43 -3.93 12.81
C PRO A 74 1.74 -3.54 11.51
N VAL A 75 2.51 -3.49 10.43
CA VAL A 75 1.99 -3.30 9.07
C VAL A 75 1.94 -4.63 8.35
N LEU A 76 0.76 -4.95 7.81
CA LEU A 76 0.54 -6.14 6.98
C LEU A 76 0.58 -5.75 5.50
N PRO A 77 1.68 -6.02 4.77
CA PRO A 77 1.74 -5.69 3.36
C PRO A 77 0.82 -6.60 2.54
N VAL A 78 0.11 -6.02 1.56
CA VAL A 78 -0.72 -6.76 0.62
C VAL A 78 -0.29 -6.41 -0.80
N ALA A 79 0.24 -7.39 -1.52
CA ALA A 79 0.58 -7.25 -2.92
C ALA A 79 -0.65 -7.51 -3.80
N ILE A 80 -0.91 -6.60 -4.75
CA ILE A 80 -2.03 -6.70 -5.70
C ILE A 80 -1.49 -6.44 -7.11
N ASP A 81 -1.78 -7.34 -8.04
CA ASP A 81 -1.40 -7.20 -9.45
C ASP A 81 -2.56 -7.50 -10.39
N GLY A 82 -2.52 -6.96 -11.62
CA GLY A 82 -3.52 -7.19 -12.66
C GLY A 82 -4.72 -6.23 -12.65
N THR A 83 -4.93 -5.42 -11.62
CA THR A 83 -6.08 -4.49 -11.51
C THR A 83 -6.11 -3.43 -12.61
N ARG A 84 -4.93 -2.98 -13.10
CA ARG A 84 -4.81 -2.02 -14.20
C ARG A 84 -5.47 -2.51 -15.48
N GLN A 85 -5.41 -3.82 -15.75
CA GLN A 85 -6.02 -4.42 -16.94
C GLN A 85 -7.55 -4.40 -16.87
N ILE A 86 -8.13 -4.41 -15.68
CA ILE A 86 -9.58 -4.39 -15.47
C ILE A 86 -10.10 -2.95 -15.46
N MET A 87 -9.44 -2.06 -14.72
CA MET A 87 -9.86 -0.67 -14.55
C MET A 87 -8.67 0.30 -14.72
N PRO A 88 -8.29 0.61 -15.99
CA PRO A 88 -7.24 1.59 -16.27
C PRO A 88 -7.58 2.96 -15.67
N LYS A 89 -6.56 3.73 -15.29
CA LYS A 89 -6.74 5.10 -14.81
C LYS A 89 -7.30 5.99 -15.93
N GLY A 90 -8.29 6.82 -15.59
CA GLY A 90 -8.91 7.75 -16.55
C GLY A 90 -9.95 7.13 -17.48
N LYS A 91 -10.14 5.81 -17.49
CA LYS A 91 -11.19 5.16 -18.25
C LYS A 91 -12.30 4.65 -17.32
N TRP A 92 -13.54 4.94 -17.67
CA TRP A 92 -14.74 4.45 -16.93
C TRP A 92 -15.26 3.11 -17.48
N THR A 93 -14.53 2.47 -18.39
CA THR A 93 -14.97 1.20 -19.00
C THR A 93 -14.46 0.02 -18.19
N TRP A 94 -15.34 -0.58 -17.42
CA TRP A 94 -15.10 -1.87 -16.75
C TRP A 94 -15.29 -3.09 -17.67
N LEU A 95 -15.66 -2.87 -18.89
CA LEU A 95 -15.66 -3.88 -19.97
C LEU A 95 -14.37 -3.70 -20.76
N GLY A 96 -13.24 -4.10 -20.17
CA GLY A 96 -12.00 -4.21 -20.92
C GLY A 96 -12.11 -5.27 -22.03
N GLU A 97 -11.24 -5.17 -23.02
CA GLU A 97 -11.21 -5.96 -24.25
C GLU A 97 -11.13 -7.50 -24.07
N SER A 98 -10.99 -7.99 -22.85
CA SER A 98 -10.99 -9.43 -22.54
C SER A 98 -11.78 -9.71 -21.25
N PRO A 99 -12.73 -10.66 -21.26
CA PRO A 99 -13.49 -11.06 -20.07
C PRO A 99 -12.64 -11.88 -19.08
N PHE A 100 -11.47 -12.35 -19.48
CA PHE A 100 -10.61 -13.21 -18.64
C PHE A 100 -9.35 -12.44 -18.22
N LYS A 101 -9.48 -11.61 -17.19
CA LYS A 101 -8.34 -10.91 -16.57
C LYS A 101 -8.15 -11.41 -15.16
N THR A 102 -6.93 -11.81 -14.86
CA THR A 102 -6.57 -12.33 -13.54
C THR A 102 -6.08 -11.20 -12.65
N VAL A 103 -6.65 -11.08 -11.46
CA VAL A 103 -6.10 -10.29 -10.36
C VAL A 103 -5.44 -11.23 -9.38
N ARG A 104 -4.18 -10.98 -9.06
CA ARG A 104 -3.42 -11.69 -8.04
C ARG A 104 -3.39 -10.84 -6.78
N VAL A 105 -3.68 -11.46 -5.64
CA VAL A 105 -3.61 -10.83 -4.33
C VAL A 105 -2.85 -11.77 -3.41
N ARG A 106 -1.86 -11.25 -2.68
CA ARG A 106 -1.15 -11.99 -1.64
C ARG A 106 -0.96 -11.10 -0.41
N VAL A 107 -1.34 -11.63 0.73
CA VAL A 107 -1.02 -11.07 2.03
C VAL A 107 0.38 -11.58 2.40
N LEU A 108 1.28 -10.66 2.71
CA LEU A 108 2.67 -10.96 3.06
C LEU A 108 2.83 -11.02 4.59
N PRO A 109 3.94 -11.54 5.11
CA PRO A 109 4.20 -11.52 6.55
C PRO A 109 4.09 -10.11 7.12
N PRO A 110 3.54 -9.96 8.34
CA PRO A 110 3.48 -8.67 9.00
C PRO A 110 4.89 -8.16 9.32
N ILE A 111 5.10 -6.86 9.21
CA ILE A 111 6.33 -6.17 9.61
C ILE A 111 6.06 -5.50 10.94
N ALA A 112 6.68 -6.02 12.00
CA ALA A 112 6.62 -5.41 13.32
C ALA A 112 7.61 -4.24 13.43
N LEU A 113 7.27 -3.21 14.19
CA LEU A 113 8.15 -2.06 14.38
C LEU A 113 9.46 -2.44 15.09
N SER A 114 9.43 -3.47 15.93
CA SER A 114 10.61 -4.02 16.62
C SER A 114 11.62 -4.69 15.68
N GLU A 115 11.24 -5.02 14.45
CA GLU A 115 12.14 -5.62 13.45
C GLU A 115 12.95 -4.56 12.70
N LEU A 116 12.60 -3.28 12.84
CA LEU A 116 13.28 -2.17 12.19
C LEU A 116 14.49 -1.72 13.02
N ALA A 117 15.58 -1.40 12.35
CA ALA A 117 16.79 -0.89 13.02
C ALA A 117 16.57 0.50 13.62
N GLN A 118 15.81 1.33 12.93
CA GLN A 118 15.40 2.66 13.37
C GLN A 118 13.93 2.87 13.01
N PRO A 119 12.97 2.61 13.93
CA PRO A 119 11.56 2.72 13.62
C PRO A 119 11.17 4.14 13.22
N ASN A 120 11.10 4.41 11.94
CA ASN A 120 10.62 5.66 11.37
C ASN A 120 9.83 5.42 10.09
N ALA A 121 9.03 6.42 9.69
CA ALA A 121 8.11 6.28 8.57
C ALA A 121 8.80 5.98 7.22
N SER A 122 10.03 6.43 7.04
CA SER A 122 10.80 6.19 5.82
C SER A 122 11.28 4.74 5.76
N GLU A 123 11.87 4.24 6.85
CA GLU A 123 12.39 2.87 6.92
C GLU A 123 11.24 1.86 6.77
N LEU A 124 10.14 2.06 7.50
CA LEU A 124 8.95 1.22 7.40
C LEU A 124 8.35 1.26 5.99
N SER A 125 8.29 2.43 5.37
CA SER A 125 7.84 2.59 3.98
C SER A 125 8.72 1.81 3.00
N HIS A 126 10.03 1.86 3.16
CA HIS A 126 10.97 1.11 2.33
C HIS A 126 10.83 -0.39 2.54
N ALA A 127 10.72 -0.87 3.78
CA ALA A 127 10.54 -2.28 4.09
C ALA A 127 9.26 -2.85 3.44
N VAL A 128 8.13 -2.16 3.62
CA VAL A 128 6.85 -2.55 3.01
C VAL A 128 6.91 -2.51 1.48
N ARG A 129 7.51 -1.45 0.92
CA ARG A 129 7.63 -1.30 -0.53
C ARG A 129 8.51 -2.39 -1.14
N ASN A 130 9.60 -2.76 -0.48
CA ASN A 130 10.48 -3.83 -0.93
C ASN A 130 9.76 -5.18 -0.89
N ALA A 131 9.07 -5.51 0.21
CA ALA A 131 8.33 -6.75 0.33
C ALA A 131 7.25 -6.89 -0.77
N ILE A 132 6.50 -5.83 -1.05
CA ILE A 132 5.51 -5.82 -2.14
C ILE A 132 6.21 -5.89 -3.50
N GLY A 133 7.31 -5.17 -3.70
CA GLY A 133 8.08 -5.17 -4.94
C GLY A 133 8.64 -6.54 -5.28
N ASP A 134 9.23 -7.23 -4.31
CA ASP A 134 9.76 -8.58 -4.48
C ASP A 134 8.66 -9.57 -4.89
N GLN A 135 7.47 -9.47 -4.27
CA GLN A 135 6.33 -10.29 -4.62
C GLN A 135 5.81 -10.01 -6.03
N LEU A 136 5.77 -8.75 -6.44
CA LEU A 136 5.38 -8.38 -7.82
C LEU A 136 6.39 -8.90 -8.84
N MET A 137 7.69 -8.83 -8.53
CA MET A 137 8.75 -9.39 -9.37
C MET A 137 8.67 -10.92 -9.49
N GLU A 138 8.33 -11.61 -8.42
CA GLU A 138 8.10 -13.06 -8.45
C GLU A 138 6.96 -13.43 -9.43
N TRP A 139 5.87 -12.65 -9.42
CA TRP A 139 4.72 -12.92 -10.27
C TRP A 139 4.90 -12.59 -11.75
N ARG A 140 5.71 -11.56 -12.04
CA ARG A 140 5.88 -11.00 -13.40
C ARG A 140 7.03 -11.62 -14.17
N GLY A 141 7.96 -12.32 -13.49
CA GLY A 141 9.10 -12.98 -14.13
C GLY A 141 10.26 -12.06 -14.51
N PRO A 142 11.32 -12.61 -15.13
CA PRO A 142 12.56 -11.89 -15.39
C PRO A 142 12.44 -10.75 -16.44
N ASP A 143 11.57 -10.88 -17.43
CA ASP A 143 11.45 -9.87 -18.50
C ASP A 143 10.89 -8.53 -18.01
N GLU A 144 10.02 -8.55 -17.00
CA GLU A 144 9.50 -7.32 -16.38
C GLU A 144 10.44 -6.76 -15.29
N ARG A 145 11.40 -7.53 -14.79
CA ARG A 145 12.41 -7.06 -13.82
C ARG A 145 13.28 -5.92 -14.37
N ALA A 146 13.54 -5.92 -15.67
CA ALA A 146 14.34 -4.87 -16.33
C ALA A 146 13.68 -3.49 -16.25
N VAL A 147 12.35 -3.43 -16.25
CA VAL A 147 11.57 -2.19 -16.17
C VAL A 147 11.55 -1.61 -14.75
N PHE A 148 11.52 -2.48 -13.72
CA PHE A 148 11.54 -2.07 -12.31
C PHE A 148 12.91 -1.65 -11.80
N GLY A 149 14.00 -2.21 -12.35
CA GLY A 149 15.37 -2.01 -11.89
C GLY A 149 15.98 -0.66 -12.26
N SER A 150 15.42 0.06 -13.24
CA SER A 150 16.04 1.28 -13.78
C SER A 150 15.71 2.57 -13.02
N ARG A 151 14.76 2.57 -12.08
CA ARG A 151 14.41 3.75 -11.27
C ARG A 151 14.60 3.50 -9.78
N GLY A 152 15.85 3.65 -9.34
CA GLY A 152 16.20 3.93 -7.96
C GLY A 152 16.04 2.76 -6.98
N ARG A 153 16.97 1.81 -7.00
CA ARG A 153 17.39 1.17 -5.76
C ARG A 153 18.09 2.25 -4.90
N PRO A 154 17.60 2.56 -3.70
CA PRO A 154 18.47 3.19 -2.70
C PRO A 154 19.61 2.20 -2.45
N SER A 155 20.83 2.70 -2.42
CA SER A 155 22.03 1.90 -2.21
C SER A 155 21.85 0.92 -1.06
N ASP A 156 22.17 -0.33 -1.32
CA ASP A 156 22.15 -1.48 -0.40
C ASP A 156 23.21 -1.29 0.70
N LYS A 157 22.93 -0.42 1.66
CA LYS A 157 23.72 -0.25 2.86
C LYS A 157 22.79 -0.34 4.07
N GLY A 158 22.65 -1.57 4.59
CA GLY A 158 22.35 -1.76 5.99
C GLY A 158 21.03 -2.42 6.40
N LEU A 159 20.30 -3.14 5.53
CA LEU A 159 19.17 -3.96 6.02
C LEU A 159 19.68 -5.38 6.36
N ARG A 160 20.20 -5.58 7.58
CA ARG A 160 20.38 -6.93 8.14
C ARG A 160 19.07 -7.34 8.81
N VAL A 161 18.23 -8.04 8.06
CA VAL A 161 17.14 -8.82 8.65
C VAL A 161 17.79 -9.95 9.47
N ARG A 162 17.60 -9.96 10.79
CA ARG A 162 17.99 -11.10 11.61
C ARG A 162 17.03 -12.24 11.28
N SER A 163 17.54 -13.26 10.57
CA SER A 163 16.85 -14.54 10.42
C SER A 163 16.77 -15.20 11.80
N ASN A 164 15.62 -15.18 12.40
CA ASN A 164 15.32 -15.96 13.59
C ASN A 164 14.90 -17.35 13.14
N THR A 165 15.88 -18.21 12.93
CA THR A 165 15.67 -19.64 12.77
C THR A 165 15.58 -20.21 14.20
N ALA A 166 14.38 -20.37 14.69
CA ALA A 166 14.14 -21.14 15.90
C ALA A 166 14.06 -22.63 15.49
N ALA A 167 14.95 -23.40 16.06
CA ALA A 167 14.90 -24.86 16.12
C ALA A 167 13.75 -25.34 17.00
#